data_490928ecb659939f14cb18cdf6aa39f1
#
_entry.id   490928ecb659939f14cb18cdf6aa39f1
#
_cell.length_a   1.000
_cell.length_b   1.000
_cell.length_c   1.000
_cell.angle_alpha   90.00
_cell.angle_beta   90.00
_cell.angle_gamma   90.00
#
_symmetry.space_group_name_H-M   'P 1'
#
loop_
_entity.id
_entity.type
_entity.pdbx_description
1 polymer ?
#
loop_
_entity_poly.entity_id
_entity_poly.type
_entity_poly.pdbx_seq_one_letter_code
_entity_poly.pdbx_strand_id
1 'polypeptide(L)'
;MNNTATKERFAERVIDRLDGISDEQKGLVKTAILDEIQNYVVYSPEEAAEIILEPLKILDRYLKIRFQNGLAKGTISHYKYIVTNFICSIAKQIDDITTDDIRGYLNKKVTDGLSLQYVDNIRASLSAFFVWIFDEEYINRNPMKKIPPIKLYDELKPAFSSIEIDAIRRAVSGNLRDRAMVDFLLSTGCRVSELCNADISDISFEKKKMFVVGKGNKKRIVYLTDVSVCSLKAYLGRRTDDNPALFVTSKRPFRRMTPSGIRRILHAIEKDAHVEDVHPHRFRHTCCTSLLCRGMSLQDVSKILGHANVGTTMRYNNTPDEYIDNKFRLCSM
;
A
#
# COMPACT_ATOMS: atom_id res chain seq x y z
N MET A 1 -37.71 3.58 -15.66
CA MET A 1 -38.13 4.70 -16.50
C MET A 1 -37.56 4.54 -17.90
N ASN A 2 -38.29 4.92 -18.90
CA ASN A 2 -38.02 4.57 -20.30
C ASN A 2 -36.77 5.34 -20.81
N ASN A 3 -35.66 4.69 -20.95
CA ASN A 3 -34.37 5.24 -21.41
C ASN A 3 -34.37 5.56 -22.93
N THR A 4 -35.50 5.31 -23.61
CA THR A 4 -35.65 5.49 -25.06
C THR A 4 -35.43 6.95 -25.49
N ALA A 5 -36.01 7.91 -24.79
CA ALA A 5 -35.87 9.33 -25.11
C ALA A 5 -34.41 9.82 -24.96
N THR A 6 -33.66 9.32 -23.98
CA THR A 6 -32.25 9.68 -23.81
C THR A 6 -31.38 9.06 -24.90
N LYS A 7 -31.69 7.82 -25.33
CA LYS A 7 -31.01 7.16 -26.45
C LYS A 7 -31.24 7.90 -27.78
N GLU A 8 -32.48 8.31 -28.04
CA GLU A 8 -32.83 9.10 -29.23
C GLU A 8 -32.09 10.43 -29.26
N ARG A 9 -32.11 11.19 -28.17
CA ARG A 9 -31.33 12.45 -28.05
C ARG A 9 -29.84 12.24 -28.24
N PHE A 10 -29.28 11.14 -27.72
CA PHE A 10 -27.88 10.81 -27.94
C PHE A 10 -27.58 10.57 -29.41
N ALA A 11 -28.39 9.75 -30.10
CA ALA A 11 -28.27 9.50 -31.54
C ALA A 11 -28.36 10.79 -32.37
N GLU A 12 -29.34 11.66 -32.07
CA GLU A 12 -29.49 12.95 -32.70
C GLU A 12 -28.27 13.85 -32.56
N ARG A 13 -27.72 13.98 -31.32
CA ARG A 13 -26.50 14.78 -31.09
C ARG A 13 -25.26 14.24 -31.80
N VAL A 14 -25.17 12.93 -32.04
CA VAL A 14 -24.08 12.33 -32.82
C VAL A 14 -24.27 12.71 -34.32
N ILE A 15 -25.49 12.62 -34.82
CA ILE A 15 -25.82 12.92 -36.21
C ILE A 15 -25.60 14.40 -36.54
N ASP A 16 -25.99 15.30 -35.61
CA ASP A 16 -25.80 16.76 -35.78
C ASP A 16 -24.32 17.17 -35.92
N ARG A 17 -23.40 16.30 -35.52
CA ARG A 17 -21.94 16.50 -35.66
C ARG A 17 -21.36 15.93 -36.96
N LEU A 18 -22.16 15.24 -37.74
CA LEU A 18 -21.76 14.65 -39.01
C LEU A 18 -22.05 15.63 -40.17
N ASP A 19 -21.03 16.36 -40.56
CA ASP A 19 -21.12 17.27 -41.71
C ASP A 19 -20.91 16.51 -43.04
N GLY A 20 -21.61 16.95 -44.09
CA GLY A 20 -21.39 16.46 -45.45
C GLY A 20 -22.06 15.13 -45.83
N ILE A 21 -22.99 14.61 -45.03
CA ILE A 21 -23.78 13.41 -45.34
C ILE A 21 -25.24 13.76 -45.65
N SER A 22 -25.86 12.97 -46.57
CA SER A 22 -27.27 13.17 -46.95
C SER A 22 -28.23 12.78 -45.80
N ASP A 23 -29.49 13.26 -45.87
CA ASP A 23 -30.52 12.95 -44.88
C ASP A 23 -30.85 11.45 -44.84
N GLU A 24 -30.75 10.75 -45.97
CA GLU A 24 -30.91 9.30 -46.05
C GLU A 24 -29.78 8.56 -45.31
N GLN A 25 -28.53 9.01 -45.49
CA GLN A 25 -27.37 8.48 -44.75
C GLN A 25 -27.48 8.77 -43.26
N LYS A 26 -27.96 9.95 -42.85
CA LYS A 26 -28.24 10.30 -41.44
C LYS A 26 -29.26 9.35 -40.84
N GLY A 27 -30.31 8.98 -41.57
CA GLY A 27 -31.31 8.01 -41.13
C GLY A 27 -30.73 6.62 -40.87
N LEU A 28 -29.85 6.13 -41.76
CA LEU A 28 -29.16 4.84 -41.60
C LEU A 28 -28.22 4.84 -40.40
N VAL A 29 -27.46 5.91 -40.23
CA VAL A 29 -26.56 6.06 -39.08
C VAL A 29 -27.34 6.13 -37.77
N LYS A 30 -28.50 6.85 -37.75
CA LYS A 30 -29.36 6.88 -36.56
C LYS A 30 -29.84 5.50 -36.15
N THR A 31 -30.31 4.73 -37.11
CA THR A 31 -30.77 3.35 -36.86
C THR A 31 -29.64 2.49 -36.33
N ALA A 32 -28.46 2.51 -36.95
CA ALA A 32 -27.31 1.75 -36.52
C ALA A 32 -26.86 2.12 -35.07
N ILE A 33 -26.85 3.42 -34.73
CA ILE A 33 -26.55 3.86 -33.37
C ILE A 33 -27.59 3.33 -32.37
N LEU A 34 -28.88 3.45 -32.70
CA LEU A 34 -29.95 3.00 -31.80
C LEU A 34 -29.92 1.48 -31.59
N ASP A 35 -29.63 0.72 -32.63
CA ASP A 35 -29.48 -0.74 -32.54
C ASP A 35 -28.29 -1.14 -31.67
N GLU A 36 -27.15 -0.48 -31.85
CA GLU A 36 -25.96 -0.76 -31.05
C GLU A 36 -26.16 -0.45 -29.55
N ILE A 37 -26.80 0.70 -29.24
CA ILE A 37 -27.06 1.12 -27.86
C ILE A 37 -28.33 0.51 -27.24
N GLN A 38 -29.03 -0.38 -27.95
CA GLN A 38 -30.28 -0.96 -27.48
C GLN A 38 -30.14 -1.66 -26.12
N ASN A 39 -29.04 -2.35 -25.92
CA ASN A 39 -28.72 -3.11 -24.69
C ASN A 39 -28.00 -2.30 -23.64
N TYR A 40 -27.74 -1.01 -23.87
CA TYR A 40 -27.06 -0.11 -22.92
C TYR A 40 -28.07 0.86 -22.29
N VAL A 41 -27.78 1.24 -21.04
CA VAL A 41 -28.49 2.36 -20.39
C VAL A 41 -27.71 3.64 -20.68
N VAL A 42 -28.32 4.60 -21.34
CA VAL A 42 -27.71 5.88 -21.70
C VAL A 42 -28.28 6.95 -20.77
N TYR A 43 -27.42 7.67 -20.09
CA TYR A 43 -27.78 8.76 -19.18
C TYR A 43 -27.42 10.12 -19.81
N SER A 44 -28.21 11.15 -19.55
CA SER A 44 -27.76 12.53 -19.80
C SER A 44 -26.57 12.86 -18.83
N PRO A 45 -25.76 13.88 -19.17
CA PRO A 45 -24.68 14.31 -18.24
C PRO A 45 -25.20 14.69 -16.86
N GLU A 46 -26.41 15.27 -16.77
CA GLU A 46 -27.07 15.67 -15.54
C GLU A 46 -27.52 14.44 -14.73
N GLU A 47 -28.19 13.48 -15.37
CA GLU A 47 -28.62 12.22 -14.76
C GLU A 47 -27.40 11.41 -14.28
N ALA A 48 -26.36 11.34 -15.11
CA ALA A 48 -25.12 10.64 -14.75
C ALA A 48 -24.43 11.32 -13.54
N ALA A 49 -24.46 12.65 -13.49
CA ALA A 49 -23.93 13.41 -12.36
C ALA A 49 -24.70 13.13 -11.07
N GLU A 50 -26.03 13.07 -11.11
CA GLU A 50 -26.86 12.74 -9.94
C GLU A 50 -26.63 11.31 -9.44
N ILE A 51 -26.54 10.33 -10.35
CA ILE A 51 -26.28 8.93 -10.01
C ILE A 51 -24.95 8.75 -9.28
N ILE A 52 -23.93 9.52 -9.65
CA ILE A 52 -22.59 9.45 -9.03
C ILE A 52 -22.53 10.32 -7.77
N LEU A 53 -23.23 11.44 -7.73
CA LEU A 53 -23.10 12.44 -6.66
C LEU A 53 -23.61 11.91 -5.31
N GLU A 54 -24.72 11.18 -5.29
CA GLU A 54 -25.28 10.63 -4.06
C GLU A 54 -24.35 9.60 -3.40
N PRO A 55 -23.86 8.55 -4.09
CA PRO A 55 -22.88 7.64 -3.53
C PRO A 55 -21.59 8.32 -3.04
N LEU A 56 -21.15 9.41 -3.73
CA LEU A 56 -19.96 10.16 -3.28
C LEU A 56 -20.22 10.97 -2.00
N LYS A 57 -21.43 11.48 -1.78
CA LYS A 57 -21.81 12.12 -0.51
C LYS A 57 -21.81 11.12 0.64
N ILE A 58 -22.33 9.91 0.40
CA ILE A 58 -22.29 8.81 1.38
C ILE A 58 -20.85 8.43 1.69
N LEU A 59 -19.99 8.31 0.69
CA LEU A 59 -18.56 8.06 0.87
C LEU A 59 -17.90 9.15 1.72
N ASP A 60 -18.17 10.43 1.46
CA ASP A 60 -17.59 11.52 2.25
C ASP A 60 -17.99 11.42 3.74
N ARG A 61 -19.28 11.09 4.03
CA ARG A 61 -19.75 10.82 5.39
C ARG A 61 -19.02 9.63 6.02
N TYR A 62 -18.88 8.51 5.31
CA TYR A 62 -18.11 7.36 5.75
C TYR A 62 -16.69 7.73 6.15
N LEU A 63 -15.98 8.46 5.28
CA LEU A 63 -14.60 8.85 5.52
C LEU A 63 -14.45 9.80 6.72
N LYS A 64 -15.40 10.73 6.93
CA LYS A 64 -15.44 11.62 8.10
C LYS A 64 -15.59 10.82 9.39
N ILE A 65 -16.53 9.88 9.45
CA ILE A 65 -16.76 9.02 10.63
C ILE A 65 -15.54 8.15 10.89
N ARG A 66 -14.94 7.54 9.86
CA ARG A 66 -13.71 6.73 10.02
C ARG A 66 -12.52 7.56 10.50
N PHE A 67 -12.41 8.82 10.07
CA PHE A 67 -11.39 9.75 10.57
C PHE A 67 -11.62 10.09 12.05
N GLN A 68 -12.85 10.40 12.45
CA GLN A 68 -13.22 10.65 13.85
C GLN A 68 -12.93 9.45 14.75
N ASN A 69 -13.11 8.23 14.23
CA ASN A 69 -12.80 6.98 14.92
C ASN A 69 -11.28 6.64 14.92
N GLY A 70 -10.42 7.59 14.53
CA GLY A 70 -8.96 7.48 14.66
C GLY A 70 -8.27 6.75 13.51
N LEU A 71 -8.92 6.53 12.35
CA LEU A 71 -8.23 5.97 11.19
C LEU A 71 -7.15 6.94 10.69
N ALA A 72 -5.98 6.37 10.36
CA ALA A 72 -4.86 7.15 9.85
C ALA A 72 -5.18 7.83 8.51
N LYS A 73 -4.71 9.06 8.31
CA LYS A 73 -4.93 9.85 7.07
C LYS A 73 -4.59 9.06 5.79
N GLY A 74 -3.50 8.27 5.80
CA GLY A 74 -3.13 7.43 4.66
C GLY A 74 -4.17 6.36 4.32
N THR A 75 -4.80 5.75 5.35
CA THR A 75 -5.87 4.77 5.16
C THR A 75 -7.14 5.43 4.63
N ILE A 76 -7.48 6.62 5.12
CA ILE A 76 -8.61 7.41 4.62
C ILE A 76 -8.42 7.75 3.14
N SER A 77 -7.22 8.23 2.75
CA SER A 77 -6.91 8.52 1.35
C SER A 77 -7.01 7.28 0.45
N HIS A 78 -6.59 6.13 0.97
CA HIS A 78 -6.68 4.86 0.26
C HIS A 78 -8.14 4.42 0.05
N TYR A 79 -8.99 4.47 1.09
CA TYR A 79 -10.42 4.19 0.95
C TYR A 79 -11.09 5.15 -0.02
N LYS A 80 -10.80 6.45 0.11
CA LYS A 80 -11.32 7.47 -0.82
C LYS A 80 -11.00 7.10 -2.26
N TYR A 81 -9.73 6.82 -2.56
CA TYR A 81 -9.29 6.49 -3.91
C TYR A 81 -10.00 5.24 -4.46
N ILE A 82 -10.03 4.15 -3.69
CA ILE A 82 -10.62 2.88 -4.15
C ILE A 82 -12.12 3.01 -4.36
N VAL A 83 -12.85 3.53 -3.37
CA VAL A 83 -14.31 3.59 -3.43
C VAL A 83 -14.78 4.60 -4.47
N THR A 84 -14.09 5.75 -4.62
CA THR A 84 -14.39 6.71 -5.69
C THR A 84 -14.23 6.06 -7.08
N ASN A 85 -13.11 5.38 -7.33
CA ASN A 85 -12.87 4.71 -8.61
C ASN A 85 -13.93 3.63 -8.89
N PHE A 86 -14.39 2.91 -7.87
CA PHE A 86 -15.44 1.93 -7.98
C PHE A 86 -16.78 2.59 -8.35
N ILE A 87 -17.22 3.60 -7.60
CA ILE A 87 -18.47 4.34 -7.83
C ILE A 87 -18.49 4.90 -9.24
N CYS A 88 -17.43 5.60 -9.67
CA CYS A 88 -17.32 6.16 -11.01
C CYS A 88 -17.31 5.10 -12.12
N SER A 89 -16.78 3.92 -11.83
CA SER A 89 -16.68 2.83 -12.82
C SER A 89 -18.00 2.08 -13.00
N ILE A 90 -18.80 1.93 -11.93
CA ILE A 90 -20.08 1.22 -11.97
C ILE A 90 -21.21 2.16 -12.41
N ALA A 91 -21.17 3.44 -12.02
CA ALA A 91 -22.15 4.47 -12.35
C ALA A 91 -23.62 4.01 -12.16
N LYS A 92 -23.91 3.45 -10.97
CA LYS A 92 -25.25 3.01 -10.54
C LYS A 92 -25.62 3.68 -9.22
N GLN A 93 -26.93 3.76 -8.94
CA GLN A 93 -27.41 4.09 -7.60
C GLN A 93 -26.89 3.05 -6.59
N ILE A 94 -26.66 3.49 -5.35
CA ILE A 94 -25.99 2.66 -4.34
C ILE A 94 -26.79 1.37 -4.03
N ASP A 95 -28.11 1.44 -4.04
CA ASP A 95 -29.03 0.32 -3.79
C ASP A 95 -29.08 -0.67 -4.97
N ASP A 96 -28.78 -0.22 -6.18
CA ASP A 96 -28.84 -1.04 -7.40
C ASP A 96 -27.53 -1.81 -7.64
N ILE A 97 -26.50 -1.58 -6.82
CA ILE A 97 -25.22 -2.27 -6.94
C ILE A 97 -25.39 -3.72 -6.48
N THR A 98 -25.12 -4.64 -7.40
CA THR A 98 -25.25 -6.08 -7.17
C THR A 98 -23.90 -6.73 -6.85
N THR A 99 -23.96 -7.97 -6.35
CA THR A 99 -22.77 -8.82 -6.16
C THR A 99 -22.02 -9.02 -7.49
N ASP A 100 -22.73 -9.15 -8.59
CA ASP A 100 -22.13 -9.42 -9.90
C ASP A 100 -21.46 -8.17 -10.49
N ASP A 101 -21.96 -6.97 -10.21
CA ASP A 101 -21.26 -5.72 -10.54
C ASP A 101 -19.90 -5.65 -9.87
N ILE A 102 -19.85 -6.00 -8.58
CA ILE A 102 -18.57 -5.99 -7.83
C ILE A 102 -17.62 -7.08 -8.34
N ARG A 103 -18.13 -8.29 -8.62
CA ARG A 103 -17.31 -9.36 -9.23
C ARG A 103 -16.76 -8.95 -10.59
N GLY A 104 -17.59 -8.35 -11.45
CA GLY A 104 -17.17 -7.85 -12.75
C GLY A 104 -16.08 -6.78 -12.62
N TYR A 105 -16.24 -5.84 -11.69
CA TYR A 105 -15.23 -4.82 -11.41
C TYR A 105 -13.89 -5.42 -10.94
N LEU A 106 -13.93 -6.36 -9.97
CA LEU A 106 -12.72 -7.01 -9.46
C LEU A 106 -12.04 -7.85 -10.56
N ASN A 107 -12.82 -8.61 -11.34
CA ASN A 107 -12.29 -9.39 -12.46
C ASN A 107 -11.62 -8.49 -13.51
N LYS A 108 -12.24 -7.35 -13.84
CA LYS A 108 -11.64 -6.36 -14.74
C LYS A 108 -10.28 -5.88 -14.21
N LYS A 109 -10.15 -5.64 -12.90
CA LYS A 109 -8.86 -5.25 -12.32
C LYS A 109 -7.78 -6.32 -12.45
N VAL A 110 -8.17 -7.61 -12.39
CA VAL A 110 -7.25 -8.72 -12.66
C VAL A 110 -6.84 -8.75 -14.14
N THR A 111 -7.79 -8.62 -15.07
CA THR A 111 -7.49 -8.59 -16.52
C THR A 111 -6.68 -7.36 -16.93
N ASP A 112 -6.84 -6.23 -16.21
CA ASP A 112 -6.01 -5.02 -16.37
C ASP A 112 -4.56 -5.22 -15.85
N GLY A 113 -4.20 -6.41 -15.37
CA GLY A 113 -2.83 -6.77 -14.95
C GLY A 113 -2.48 -6.41 -13.51
N LEU A 114 -3.44 -6.05 -12.67
CA LEU A 114 -3.18 -5.79 -11.25
C LEU A 114 -2.93 -7.11 -10.49
N SER A 115 -1.99 -7.08 -9.53
CA SER A 115 -1.71 -8.25 -8.70
C SER A 115 -2.92 -8.67 -7.88
N LEU A 116 -3.11 -9.99 -7.69
CA LEU A 116 -4.21 -10.54 -6.87
C LEU A 116 -4.21 -9.96 -5.45
N GLN A 117 -3.03 -9.71 -4.87
CA GLN A 117 -2.89 -9.05 -3.57
C GLN A 117 -3.51 -7.64 -3.57
N TYR A 118 -3.27 -6.87 -4.65
CA TYR A 118 -3.84 -5.52 -4.74
C TYR A 118 -5.35 -5.58 -4.99
N VAL A 119 -5.82 -6.54 -5.78
CA VAL A 119 -7.26 -6.77 -6.00
C VAL A 119 -7.95 -7.19 -4.70
N ASP A 120 -7.32 -8.01 -3.85
CA ASP A 120 -7.88 -8.33 -2.53
C ASP A 120 -7.91 -7.12 -1.59
N ASN A 121 -6.93 -6.22 -1.67
CA ASN A 121 -6.97 -4.94 -0.94
C ASN A 121 -8.13 -4.04 -1.42
N ILE A 122 -8.42 -4.02 -2.72
CA ILE A 122 -9.60 -3.34 -3.27
C ILE A 122 -10.87 -3.99 -2.71
N ARG A 123 -11.00 -5.31 -2.80
CA ARG A 123 -12.12 -6.07 -2.25
C ARG A 123 -12.34 -5.76 -0.76
N ALA A 124 -11.28 -5.79 0.04
CA ALA A 124 -11.35 -5.51 1.47
C ALA A 124 -11.82 -4.08 1.77
N SER A 125 -11.38 -3.10 0.96
CA SER A 125 -11.79 -1.71 1.10
C SER A 125 -13.27 -1.52 0.74
N LEU A 126 -13.73 -2.15 -0.35
CA LEU A 126 -15.14 -2.18 -0.73
C LEU A 126 -15.99 -2.87 0.32
N SER A 127 -15.52 -4.01 0.86
CA SER A 127 -16.22 -4.74 1.92
C SER A 127 -16.43 -3.87 3.16
N ALA A 128 -15.40 -3.14 3.60
CA ALA A 128 -15.50 -2.25 4.75
C ALA A 128 -16.50 -1.08 4.51
N PHE A 129 -16.58 -0.57 3.30
CA PHE A 129 -17.54 0.46 2.91
C PHE A 129 -18.96 -0.11 2.86
N PHE A 130 -19.18 -1.23 2.16
CA PHE A 130 -20.51 -1.83 2.00
C PHE A 130 -21.08 -2.40 3.31
N VAL A 131 -20.24 -2.89 4.23
CA VAL A 131 -20.67 -3.25 5.60
C VAL A 131 -21.18 -2.00 6.32
N TRP A 132 -20.42 -0.90 6.28
CA TRP A 132 -20.82 0.33 6.96
C TRP A 132 -22.11 0.91 6.40
N ILE A 133 -22.31 1.01 5.07
CA ILE A 133 -23.54 1.54 4.48
C ILE A 133 -24.75 0.63 4.70
N PHE A 134 -24.52 -0.68 4.88
CA PHE A 134 -25.56 -1.62 5.27
C PHE A 134 -25.96 -1.43 6.76
N ASP A 135 -24.97 -1.28 7.66
CA ASP A 135 -25.19 -1.05 9.09
C ASP A 135 -25.87 0.32 9.36
N GLU A 136 -25.63 1.32 8.51
CA GLU A 136 -26.28 2.64 8.56
C GLU A 136 -27.59 2.71 7.75
N GLU A 137 -28.10 1.57 7.30
CA GLU A 137 -29.39 1.43 6.58
C GLU A 137 -29.51 2.20 5.25
N TYR A 138 -28.36 2.53 4.61
CA TYR A 138 -28.36 3.11 3.25
C TYR A 138 -28.72 2.11 2.18
N ILE A 139 -28.57 0.80 2.44
CA ILE A 139 -28.88 -0.29 1.52
C ILE A 139 -29.58 -1.42 2.27
N ASN A 140 -30.56 -2.08 1.62
CA ASN A 140 -31.33 -3.17 2.22
C ASN A 140 -30.58 -4.52 2.24
N ARG A 141 -29.53 -4.67 1.44
CA ARG A 141 -28.70 -5.89 1.37
C ARG A 141 -27.24 -5.55 1.10
N ASN A 142 -26.34 -6.28 1.74
CA ASN A 142 -24.91 -6.12 1.53
C ASN A 142 -24.46 -6.98 0.34
N PRO A 143 -24.07 -6.37 -0.81
CA PRO A 143 -23.64 -7.11 -2.01
C PRO A 143 -22.29 -7.80 -1.84
N MET A 144 -21.49 -7.41 -0.84
CA MET A 144 -20.18 -8.03 -0.54
C MET A 144 -20.29 -9.35 0.21
N LYS A 145 -21.47 -9.69 0.79
CA LYS A 145 -21.64 -10.88 1.66
C LYS A 145 -21.21 -12.20 0.98
N LYS A 146 -21.35 -12.29 -0.35
CA LYS A 146 -21.02 -13.49 -1.15
C LYS A 146 -19.64 -13.40 -1.83
N ILE A 147 -18.80 -12.42 -1.48
CA ILE A 147 -17.47 -12.22 -2.07
C ILE A 147 -16.41 -12.50 -1.00
N PRO A 148 -15.87 -13.73 -0.95
CA PRO A 148 -14.85 -14.09 0.04
C PRO A 148 -13.51 -13.40 -0.27
N PRO A 149 -12.59 -13.34 0.70
CA PRO A 149 -11.21 -12.95 0.46
C PRO A 149 -10.55 -13.83 -0.60
N ILE A 150 -9.69 -13.24 -1.41
CA ILE A 150 -8.89 -13.98 -2.38
C ILE A 150 -7.86 -14.80 -1.60
N LYS A 151 -7.82 -16.11 -1.84
CA LYS A 151 -6.78 -16.97 -1.28
C LYS A 151 -5.45 -16.62 -1.96
N LEU A 152 -4.58 -15.98 -1.22
CA LEU A 152 -3.24 -15.65 -1.66
C LEU A 152 -2.28 -16.66 -1.04
N TYR A 153 -1.43 -17.25 -1.85
CA TYR A 153 -0.29 -17.98 -1.35
C TYR A 153 0.80 -16.95 -1.08
N ASP A 154 1.03 -16.66 0.21
CA ASP A 154 2.11 -15.75 0.65
C ASP A 154 3.45 -16.46 0.39
N GLU A 155 4.01 -16.31 -0.78
CA GLU A 155 5.43 -16.53 -1.00
C GLU A 155 6.18 -15.37 -0.35
N LEU A 156 6.44 -15.47 0.93
CA LEU A 156 7.33 -14.54 1.61
C LEU A 156 8.70 -14.65 0.93
N LYS A 157 9.14 -13.58 0.29
CA LYS A 157 10.51 -13.54 -0.22
C LYS A 157 11.47 -13.77 0.95
N PRO A 158 12.51 -14.60 0.76
CA PRO A 158 13.43 -14.95 1.83
C PRO A 158 14.15 -13.71 2.36
N ALA A 159 14.63 -13.78 3.59
CA ALA A 159 15.55 -12.79 4.16
C ALA A 159 16.77 -12.63 3.23
N PHE A 160 17.40 -11.46 3.26
CA PHE A 160 18.67 -11.30 2.53
C PHE A 160 19.70 -12.29 3.04
N SER A 161 20.35 -13.00 2.12
CA SER A 161 21.53 -13.80 2.40
C SER A 161 22.72 -12.90 2.76
N SER A 162 23.77 -13.49 3.36
CA SER A 162 25.02 -12.78 3.65
C SER A 162 25.67 -12.20 2.36
N ILE A 163 25.58 -12.93 1.25
CA ILE A 163 26.11 -12.51 -0.04
C ILE A 163 25.36 -11.27 -0.57
N GLU A 164 24.01 -11.27 -0.48
CA GLU A 164 23.19 -10.14 -0.88
C GLU A 164 23.46 -8.91 0.01
N ILE A 165 23.59 -9.11 1.33
CA ILE A 165 23.95 -8.04 2.27
C ILE A 165 25.29 -7.42 1.91
N ASP A 166 26.31 -8.22 1.58
CA ASP A 166 27.62 -7.74 1.17
C ASP A 166 27.55 -6.99 -0.18
N ALA A 167 26.78 -7.47 -1.13
CA ALA A 167 26.56 -6.79 -2.40
C ALA A 167 25.89 -5.42 -2.19
N ILE A 168 24.82 -5.36 -1.39
CA ILE A 168 24.14 -4.12 -1.02
C ILE A 168 25.12 -3.14 -0.35
N ARG A 169 25.93 -3.63 0.59
CA ARG A 169 26.93 -2.83 1.29
C ARG A 169 28.01 -2.28 0.37
N ARG A 170 28.46 -3.06 -0.61
CA ARG A 170 29.44 -2.61 -1.63
C ARG A 170 28.85 -1.51 -2.51
N ALA A 171 27.59 -1.67 -2.95
CA ALA A 171 26.91 -0.67 -3.77
C ALA A 171 26.82 0.71 -3.10
N VAL A 172 26.76 0.76 -1.77
CA VAL A 172 26.68 2.02 -1.00
C VAL A 172 28.01 2.46 -0.38
N SER A 173 29.13 1.80 -0.67
CA SER A 173 30.42 2.07 -0.02
C SER A 173 30.91 3.51 -0.19
N GLY A 174 30.63 4.15 -1.32
CA GLY A 174 30.97 5.54 -1.62
C GLY A 174 30.00 6.59 -1.06
N ASN A 175 28.90 6.20 -0.43
CA ASN A 175 27.87 7.12 0.08
C ASN A 175 27.57 6.83 1.56
N LEU A 176 28.16 7.64 2.46
CA LEU A 176 28.05 7.46 3.90
C LEU A 176 26.61 7.48 4.41
N ARG A 177 25.74 8.34 3.85
CA ARG A 177 24.32 8.39 4.24
C ARG A 177 23.61 7.08 3.89
N ASP A 178 23.75 6.62 2.65
CA ASP A 178 23.03 5.45 2.17
C ASP A 178 23.59 4.18 2.85
N ARG A 179 24.89 4.14 3.13
CA ARG A 179 25.53 3.11 3.94
C ARG A 179 24.96 3.07 5.36
N ALA A 180 24.90 4.21 6.03
CA ALA A 180 24.30 4.32 7.36
C ALA A 180 22.84 3.90 7.39
N MET A 181 22.07 4.25 6.35
CA MET A 181 20.66 3.85 6.21
C MET A 181 20.50 2.34 6.07
N VAL A 182 21.30 1.68 5.23
CA VAL A 182 21.29 0.22 5.04
C VAL A 182 21.63 -0.49 6.35
N ASP A 183 22.75 -0.11 7.00
CA ASP A 183 23.18 -0.74 8.25
C ASP A 183 22.19 -0.48 9.40
N PHE A 184 21.53 0.69 9.42
CA PHE A 184 20.47 1.00 10.37
C PHE A 184 19.23 0.12 10.16
N LEU A 185 18.77 -0.04 8.92
CA LEU A 185 17.63 -0.89 8.60
C LEU A 185 17.89 -2.36 8.94
N LEU A 186 19.06 -2.88 8.61
CA LEU A 186 19.49 -4.25 8.96
C LEU A 186 19.54 -4.46 10.48
N SER A 187 20.00 -3.45 11.22
CA SER A 187 20.15 -3.54 12.68
C SER A 187 18.81 -3.48 13.40
N THR A 188 17.96 -2.51 13.05
CA THR A 188 16.78 -2.14 13.82
C THR A 188 15.49 -2.80 13.33
N GLY A 189 15.43 -3.17 12.06
CA GLY A 189 14.21 -3.64 11.42
C GLY A 189 13.04 -2.65 11.50
N CYS A 190 13.31 -1.34 11.68
CA CYS A 190 12.28 -0.32 11.82
C CYS A 190 11.47 -0.15 10.54
N ARG A 191 10.25 0.36 10.68
CA ARG A 191 9.41 0.70 9.50
C ARG A 191 9.96 1.96 8.82
N VAL A 192 9.69 2.08 7.51
CA VAL A 192 10.14 3.26 6.75
C VAL A 192 9.63 4.58 7.34
N SER A 193 8.41 4.61 7.86
CA SER A 193 7.86 5.79 8.54
C SER A 193 8.58 6.12 9.85
N GLU A 194 8.99 5.11 10.60
CA GLU A 194 9.77 5.27 11.84
C GLU A 194 11.17 5.79 11.53
N LEU A 195 11.81 5.28 10.48
CA LEU A 195 13.10 5.80 9.99
C LEU A 195 12.99 7.27 9.56
N CYS A 196 11.92 7.63 8.83
CA CYS A 196 11.71 9.02 8.41
C CYS A 196 11.50 9.98 9.57
N ASN A 197 10.85 9.53 10.64
CA ASN A 197 10.51 10.36 11.80
C ASN A 197 11.62 10.40 12.85
N ALA A 198 12.67 9.61 12.69
CA ALA A 198 13.78 9.52 13.63
C ALA A 198 14.59 10.83 13.68
N ASP A 199 14.92 11.28 14.89
CA ASP A 199 15.83 12.38 15.16
C ASP A 199 17.17 11.88 15.71
N ILE A 200 18.21 12.69 15.57
CA ILE A 200 19.55 12.37 16.11
C ILE A 200 19.47 12.22 17.64
N SER A 201 18.65 13.06 18.28
CA SER A 201 18.43 13.05 19.74
C SER A 201 17.75 11.79 20.28
N ASP A 202 17.07 11.01 19.41
CA ASP A 202 16.43 9.76 19.82
C ASP A 202 17.43 8.63 20.06
N ILE A 203 18.69 8.79 19.63
CA ILE A 203 19.74 7.78 19.69
C ILE A 203 20.61 7.95 20.93
N SER A 204 20.75 6.89 21.71
CA SER A 204 21.85 6.74 22.67
C SER A 204 22.94 5.85 22.05
N PHE A 205 24.01 6.48 21.55
CA PHE A 205 25.14 5.76 20.97
C PHE A 205 25.89 4.91 21.99
N GLU A 206 25.96 5.37 23.23
CA GLU A 206 26.58 4.65 24.34
C GLU A 206 25.83 3.35 24.65
N LYS A 207 24.49 3.45 24.78
CA LYS A 207 23.63 2.30 25.08
C LYS A 207 23.24 1.52 23.82
N LYS A 208 23.65 1.95 22.63
CA LYS A 208 23.28 1.37 21.32
C LYS A 208 21.78 1.15 21.17
N LYS A 209 20.99 2.12 21.59
CA LYS A 209 19.51 2.08 21.64
C LYS A 209 18.92 3.33 21.03
N MET A 210 17.74 3.18 20.46
CA MET A 210 16.96 4.28 19.95
C MET A 210 15.49 4.09 20.29
N PHE A 211 14.78 5.18 20.56
CA PHE A 211 13.33 5.18 20.68
C PHE A 211 12.70 5.44 19.32
N VAL A 212 11.77 4.60 18.93
CA VAL A 212 10.94 4.82 17.73
C VAL A 212 9.46 4.89 18.10
N VAL A 213 8.73 5.75 17.38
CA VAL A 213 7.28 5.91 17.56
C VAL A 213 6.56 5.15 16.47
N GLY A 214 5.83 4.09 16.86
CA GLY A 214 5.07 3.23 15.95
C GLY A 214 3.63 3.69 15.75
N LYS A 215 2.84 2.83 15.11
CA LYS A 215 1.40 3.06 14.88
C LYS A 215 0.67 3.25 16.21
N GLY A 216 -0.19 4.26 16.29
CA GLY A 216 -0.94 4.60 17.51
C GLY A 216 -0.09 5.31 18.58
N ASN A 217 0.98 6.00 18.18
CA ASN A 217 1.88 6.74 19.08
C ASN A 217 2.58 5.88 20.15
N LYS A 218 2.67 4.57 19.95
CA LYS A 218 3.34 3.66 20.88
C LYS A 218 4.85 3.73 20.69
N LYS A 219 5.56 4.15 21.74
CA LYS A 219 7.02 4.16 21.77
C LYS A 219 7.58 2.75 22.03
N ARG A 220 8.62 2.38 21.31
CA ARG A 220 9.41 1.17 21.60
C ARG A 220 10.90 1.43 21.42
N ILE A 221 11.70 0.57 22.01
CA ILE A 221 13.16 0.60 21.86
C ILE A 221 13.53 -0.30 20.69
N VAL A 222 14.44 0.18 19.84
CA VAL A 222 15.17 -0.61 18.85
C VAL A 222 16.65 -0.59 19.19
N TYR A 223 17.39 -1.60 18.77
CA TYR A 223 18.79 -1.80 19.15
C TYR A 223 19.69 -1.60 17.92
N LEU A 224 20.86 -1.00 18.15
CA LEU A 224 21.86 -0.74 17.14
C LEU A 224 23.02 -1.71 17.28
N THR A 225 23.42 -2.34 16.16
CA THR A 225 24.67 -3.12 16.09
C THR A 225 25.88 -2.18 16.04
N ASP A 226 27.06 -2.67 16.36
CA ASP A 226 28.30 -1.88 16.26
C ASP A 226 28.54 -1.35 14.85
N VAL A 227 28.25 -2.15 13.84
CA VAL A 227 28.34 -1.75 12.42
C VAL A 227 27.42 -0.54 12.15
N SER A 228 26.18 -0.60 12.61
CA SER A 228 25.22 0.51 12.44
C SER A 228 25.66 1.78 13.18
N VAL A 229 26.21 1.63 14.40
CA VAL A 229 26.75 2.76 15.17
C VAL A 229 27.94 3.41 14.45
N CYS A 230 28.88 2.61 13.93
CA CYS A 230 30.02 3.11 13.17
C CYS A 230 29.58 3.86 11.90
N SER A 231 28.68 3.27 11.11
CA SER A 231 28.17 3.88 9.88
C SER A 231 27.42 5.17 10.16
N LEU A 232 26.59 5.22 11.22
CA LEU A 232 25.88 6.42 11.65
C LEU A 232 26.85 7.54 12.07
N LYS A 233 27.85 7.22 12.92
CA LYS A 233 28.86 8.21 13.34
C LYS A 233 29.64 8.76 12.16
N ALA A 234 30.03 7.93 11.20
CA ALA A 234 30.73 8.35 9.99
C ALA A 234 29.85 9.30 9.13
N TYR A 235 28.56 8.99 8.97
CA TYR A 235 27.63 9.83 8.26
C TYR A 235 27.40 11.17 8.99
N LEU A 236 27.06 11.13 10.28
CA LEU A 236 26.76 12.32 11.07
C LEU A 236 27.98 13.26 11.17
N GLY A 237 29.20 12.70 11.30
CA GLY A 237 30.43 13.49 11.34
C GLY A 237 30.76 14.23 10.01
N ARG A 238 30.08 13.89 8.91
CA ARG A 238 30.21 14.58 7.62
C ARG A 238 29.07 15.51 7.31
N ARG A 239 28.04 15.55 8.16
CA ARG A 239 26.92 16.49 7.97
C ARG A 239 27.38 17.92 8.29
N THR A 240 26.83 18.86 7.52
CA THR A 240 27.13 20.31 7.63
C THR A 240 25.85 21.11 7.82
N ASP A 241 24.75 20.46 8.21
CA ASP A 241 23.45 21.08 8.44
C ASP A 241 23.00 20.87 9.89
N ASP A 242 22.10 21.73 10.34
CA ASP A 242 21.54 21.71 11.73
C ASP A 242 20.18 21.02 11.80
N ASN A 243 19.77 20.28 10.76
CA ASN A 243 18.47 19.61 10.75
C ASN A 243 18.46 18.47 11.79
N PRO A 244 17.49 18.42 12.72
CA PRO A 244 17.45 17.40 13.77
C PRO A 244 17.20 15.99 13.24
N ALA A 245 16.67 15.84 12.02
CA ALA A 245 16.35 14.55 11.45
C ALA A 245 17.59 13.66 11.31
N LEU A 246 17.45 12.37 11.65
CA LEU A 246 18.54 11.39 11.53
C LEU A 246 19.03 11.28 10.08
N PHE A 247 18.12 11.23 9.12
CA PHE A 247 18.46 11.17 7.70
C PHE A 247 17.86 12.34 6.92
N VAL A 248 18.72 13.00 6.14
CA VAL A 248 18.35 14.16 5.30
C VAL A 248 18.69 13.94 3.84
N THR A 249 18.09 14.75 2.97
CA THR A 249 18.40 14.79 1.54
C THR A 249 19.86 15.22 1.30
N SER A 250 20.48 14.77 0.19
CA SER A 250 21.87 15.10 -0.14
C SER A 250 22.07 16.51 -0.70
N LYS A 251 21.02 17.20 -1.09
CA LYS A 251 21.06 18.55 -1.68
C LYS A 251 20.38 19.57 -0.78
N ARG A 252 20.88 20.82 -0.81
CA ARG A 252 20.25 21.94 -0.13
C ARG A 252 18.86 22.25 -0.70
N PRO A 253 17.90 22.66 0.13
CA PRO A 253 17.97 22.65 1.59
C PRO A 253 17.90 21.21 2.09
N PHE A 254 18.77 20.85 3.03
CA PHE A 254 18.80 19.51 3.64
C PHE A 254 17.50 19.23 4.40
N ARG A 255 16.60 18.49 3.79
CA ARG A 255 15.28 18.19 4.34
C ARG A 255 15.23 16.77 4.88
N ARG A 256 14.42 16.55 5.91
CA ARG A 256 14.08 15.21 6.40
C ARG A 256 13.66 14.30 5.24
N MET A 257 14.16 13.08 5.24
CA MET A 257 13.81 12.08 4.23
C MET A 257 12.33 11.70 4.32
N THR A 258 11.71 11.48 3.16
CA THR A 258 10.34 10.98 3.04
C THR A 258 10.33 9.48 2.73
N PRO A 259 9.22 8.76 3.02
CA PRO A 259 9.11 7.34 2.66
C PRO A 259 9.34 7.05 1.18
N SER A 260 8.87 7.93 0.29
CA SER A 260 9.11 7.82 -1.15
C SER A 260 10.57 8.06 -1.51
N GLY A 261 11.22 9.03 -0.85
CA GLY A 261 12.65 9.30 -1.03
C GLY A 261 13.51 8.09 -0.64
N ILE A 262 13.22 7.47 0.51
CA ILE A 262 13.92 6.26 0.97
C ILE A 262 13.70 5.09 -0.01
N ARG A 263 12.46 4.84 -0.44
CA ARG A 263 12.20 3.77 -1.42
C ARG A 263 12.94 3.97 -2.73
N ARG A 264 13.04 5.22 -3.22
CA ARG A 264 13.79 5.55 -4.42
C ARG A 264 15.29 5.26 -4.27
N ILE A 265 15.88 5.56 -3.10
CA ILE A 265 17.28 5.23 -2.81
C ILE A 265 17.45 3.71 -2.79
N LEU A 266 16.60 2.98 -2.09
CA LEU A 266 16.69 1.52 -2.02
C LEU A 266 16.52 0.86 -3.39
N HIS A 267 15.65 1.40 -4.26
CA HIS A 267 15.52 0.94 -5.64
C HIS A 267 16.76 1.23 -6.52
N ALA A 268 17.47 2.33 -6.26
CA ALA A 268 18.76 2.57 -6.92
C ALA A 268 19.81 1.55 -6.43
N ILE A 269 19.87 1.30 -5.12
CA ILE A 269 20.76 0.28 -4.52
C ILE A 269 20.48 -1.12 -5.08
N GLU A 270 19.21 -1.47 -5.30
CA GLU A 270 18.78 -2.73 -5.90
C GLU A 270 19.47 -2.96 -7.27
N LYS A 271 19.45 -1.92 -8.12
CA LYS A 271 20.08 -1.97 -9.44
C LYS A 271 21.60 -2.06 -9.36
N ASP A 272 22.21 -1.24 -8.51
CA ASP A 272 23.67 -1.17 -8.37
C ASP A 272 24.26 -2.41 -7.70
N ALA A 273 23.50 -3.03 -6.79
CA ALA A 273 23.91 -4.26 -6.11
C ALA A 273 23.58 -5.54 -6.89
N HIS A 274 22.76 -5.46 -7.95
CA HIS A 274 22.15 -6.61 -8.64
C HIS A 274 21.44 -7.58 -7.69
N VAL A 275 20.71 -7.04 -6.70
CA VAL A 275 19.94 -7.78 -5.71
C VAL A 275 18.48 -7.38 -5.85
N GLU A 276 17.58 -8.34 -6.08
CA GLU A 276 16.16 -8.08 -6.24
C GLU A 276 15.47 -7.68 -4.93
N ASP A 277 14.38 -6.90 -5.04
CA ASP A 277 13.49 -6.53 -3.94
C ASP A 277 14.17 -5.86 -2.75
N VAL A 278 15.04 -4.93 -2.99
CA VAL A 278 15.68 -4.11 -1.94
C VAL A 278 14.69 -3.05 -1.43
N HIS A 279 13.86 -3.43 -0.48
CA HIS A 279 12.84 -2.55 0.10
C HIS A 279 12.77 -2.67 1.64
N PRO A 280 12.20 -1.68 2.37
CA PRO A 280 12.25 -1.63 3.83
C PRO A 280 11.69 -2.87 4.53
N HIS A 281 10.66 -3.52 3.97
CA HIS A 281 10.08 -4.71 4.58
C HIS A 281 11.00 -5.93 4.50
N ARG A 282 11.78 -6.09 3.41
CA ARG A 282 12.76 -7.18 3.32
C ARG A 282 13.92 -6.99 4.30
N PHE A 283 14.38 -5.76 4.53
CA PHE A 283 15.33 -5.44 5.62
C PHE A 283 14.76 -5.83 7.00
N ARG A 284 13.51 -5.49 7.26
CA ARG A 284 12.85 -5.84 8.50
C ARG A 284 12.68 -7.36 8.65
N HIS A 285 12.33 -8.06 7.57
CA HIS A 285 12.29 -9.52 7.53
C HIS A 285 13.67 -10.11 7.86
N THR A 286 14.73 -9.61 7.23
CA THR A 286 16.12 -10.03 7.48
C THR A 286 16.53 -9.82 8.93
N CYS A 287 16.21 -8.66 9.51
CA CYS A 287 16.45 -8.40 10.94
C CYS A 287 15.70 -9.42 11.81
N CYS A 288 14.41 -9.66 11.53
CA CYS A 288 13.58 -10.62 12.25
C CYS A 288 14.21 -12.03 12.23
N THR A 289 14.47 -12.53 11.03
CA THR A 289 15.05 -13.87 10.81
C THR A 289 16.41 -14.00 11.47
N SER A 290 17.28 -12.98 11.33
CA SER A 290 18.60 -12.98 11.97
C SER A 290 18.54 -13.05 13.50
N LEU A 291 17.59 -12.34 14.13
CA LEU A 291 17.41 -12.38 15.59
C LEU A 291 16.89 -13.76 16.05
N LEU A 292 15.93 -14.31 15.31
CA LEU A 292 15.41 -15.66 15.59
C LEU A 292 16.51 -16.74 15.43
N CYS A 293 17.29 -16.69 14.34
CA CYS A 293 18.38 -17.62 14.09
C CYS A 293 19.49 -17.55 15.17
N ARG A 294 19.65 -16.38 15.83
CA ARG A 294 20.56 -16.19 16.96
C ARG A 294 19.97 -16.61 18.31
N GLY A 295 18.80 -17.24 18.31
CA GLY A 295 18.19 -17.81 19.51
C GLY A 295 17.26 -16.88 20.29
N MET A 296 16.96 -15.66 19.78
CA MET A 296 16.00 -14.78 20.45
C MET A 296 14.58 -15.36 20.35
N SER A 297 13.79 -15.25 21.41
CA SER A 297 12.42 -15.74 21.42
C SER A 297 11.52 -14.97 20.44
N LEU A 298 10.52 -15.66 19.84
CA LEU A 298 9.54 -15.03 18.96
C LEU A 298 8.83 -13.85 19.63
N GLN A 299 8.55 -13.97 20.93
CA GLN A 299 7.92 -12.92 21.73
C GLN A 299 8.79 -11.68 21.85
N ASP A 300 10.10 -11.84 22.10
CA ASP A 300 11.03 -10.72 22.23
C ASP A 300 11.28 -10.04 20.89
N VAL A 301 11.44 -10.81 19.82
CA VAL A 301 11.53 -10.27 18.45
C VAL A 301 10.27 -9.49 18.10
N SER A 302 9.08 -10.01 18.43
CA SER A 302 7.80 -9.32 18.22
C SER A 302 7.72 -7.98 18.97
N LYS A 303 8.21 -7.92 20.22
CA LYS A 303 8.30 -6.67 21.01
C LYS A 303 9.25 -5.67 20.38
N ILE A 304 10.47 -6.11 20.01
CA ILE A 304 11.49 -5.25 19.38
C ILE A 304 10.95 -4.66 18.06
N LEU A 305 10.36 -5.49 17.22
CA LEU A 305 9.81 -5.06 15.95
C LEU A 305 8.48 -4.30 16.10
N GLY A 306 7.75 -4.45 17.20
CA GLY A 306 6.46 -3.80 17.45
C GLY A 306 5.38 -4.34 16.52
N HIS A 307 5.22 -5.67 16.48
CA HIS A 307 4.09 -6.33 15.84
C HIS A 307 2.89 -6.29 16.79
N ALA A 308 1.79 -5.69 16.32
CA ALA A 308 0.54 -5.62 17.09
C ALA A 308 -0.11 -7.00 17.27
N ASN A 309 0.18 -7.93 16.34
CA ASN A 309 -0.29 -9.30 16.36
C ASN A 309 0.91 -10.25 16.23
N VAL A 310 1.06 -11.16 17.17
CA VAL A 310 2.11 -12.20 17.16
C VAL A 310 1.98 -13.09 15.91
N GLY A 311 0.75 -13.27 15.39
CA GLY A 311 0.52 -13.93 14.10
C GLY A 311 1.26 -13.30 12.92
N THR A 312 1.58 -11.99 12.98
CA THR A 312 2.43 -11.35 11.96
C THR A 312 3.88 -11.85 12.04
N THR A 313 4.35 -12.16 13.24
CA THR A 313 5.69 -12.73 13.44
C THR A 313 5.69 -14.22 13.15
N MET A 314 4.57 -14.92 13.33
CA MET A 314 4.41 -16.33 12.94
C MET A 314 4.53 -16.55 11.42
N ARG A 315 4.20 -15.57 10.59
CA ARG A 315 4.46 -15.64 9.14
C ARG A 315 5.95 -15.79 8.79
N TYR A 316 6.81 -15.32 9.68
CA TYR A 316 8.27 -15.50 9.56
C TYR A 316 8.75 -16.84 10.17
N ASN A 317 7.81 -17.64 10.71
CA ASN A 317 8.09 -18.95 11.32
C ASN A 317 8.13 -20.12 10.30
N ASN A 318 8.05 -19.82 8.99
CA ASN A 318 8.62 -20.67 7.96
C ASN A 318 10.15 -20.55 8.10
N THR A 319 10.62 -20.96 9.28
CA THR A 319 12.03 -20.97 9.66
C THR A 319 12.72 -21.94 8.70
N PRO A 320 13.82 -21.52 8.07
CA PRO A 320 14.68 -22.45 7.35
C PRO A 320 15.03 -23.64 8.29
N ASP A 321 15.15 -24.81 7.74
CA ASP A 321 15.61 -26.01 8.48
C ASP A 321 16.88 -25.74 9.30
N GLU A 322 17.73 -24.83 8.81
CA GLU A 322 18.89 -24.27 9.53
C GLU A 322 18.57 -23.68 10.93
N TYR A 323 17.39 -23.12 11.17
CA TYR A 323 17.04 -22.61 12.52
C TYR A 323 16.71 -23.77 13.45
N ILE A 324 16.00 -24.77 12.96
CA ILE A 324 15.67 -25.99 13.72
C ILE A 324 16.96 -26.71 14.04
N ASP A 325 17.86 -26.86 13.06
CA ASP A 325 19.18 -27.46 13.24
C ASP A 325 20.05 -26.71 14.24
N ASN A 326 20.12 -25.38 14.16
CA ASN A 326 20.89 -24.58 15.13
C ASN A 326 20.30 -24.65 16.53
N LYS A 327 18.97 -24.62 16.64
CA LYS A 327 18.30 -24.76 17.94
C LYS A 327 18.49 -26.17 18.54
N PHE A 328 18.37 -27.19 17.70
CA PHE A 328 18.65 -28.57 18.12
C PHE A 328 20.09 -28.72 18.62
N ARG A 329 21.08 -28.19 17.90
CA ARG A 329 22.48 -28.18 18.32
C ARG A 329 22.69 -27.45 19.64
N LEU A 330 22.05 -26.30 19.87
CA LEU A 330 22.13 -25.54 21.11
C LEU A 330 21.43 -26.23 22.30
N CYS A 331 20.39 -27.01 22.04
CA CYS A 331 19.64 -27.73 23.07
C CYS A 331 20.24 -29.16 23.34
N SER A 332 21.11 -29.64 22.46
CA SER A 332 21.72 -30.97 22.54
C SER A 332 23.09 -30.96 23.22
N MET A 333 23.57 -29.79 23.64
CA MET A 333 24.78 -29.60 24.50
C MET A 333 24.33 -29.37 25.95
#